data_37cc84244239f756d594ff0a1eec00c4
#
_entry.id   37cc84244239f756d594ff0a1eec00c4
#
_cell.length_a   1.000
_cell.length_b   1.000
_cell.length_c   1.000
_cell.angle_alpha   90.00
_cell.angle_beta   90.00
_cell.angle_gamma   90.00
#
_symmetry.space_group_name_H-M   'P 1'
#
loop_
_entity.id
_entity.type
_entity.pdbx_description
1 polymer ?
#
loop_
_entity_poly.entity_id
_entity_poly.type
_entity_poly.pdbx_seq_one_letter_code
_entity_poly.pdbx_strand_id
1 'polypeptide(L)'
;SFRGLPCGPDFELSEEVIMVEGRADVINLLKFGIRNTIALEGTSIPQPIVDVTKEKVTTLFIDGDRGGQMIARELFQKADVDFVVTAPEGKEVEELTRKEVFKALRERMPSADFKAKLAKLPPGAFKEEPKRENRFEPRQDRRFERQGRFRGAKISKKEKETFKRTLDELV
;
A
#
# COMPACT_ATOMS: atom_id res chain seq x y z
N SER A 1 14.49 1.45 -3.84
CA SER A 1 14.22 0.26 -3.00
C SER A 1 15.45 -0.07 -2.18
N PHE A 2 15.24 -0.57 -0.98
CA PHE A 2 16.30 -1.02 -0.09
C PHE A 2 16.24 -2.54 0.05
N ARG A 3 17.29 -3.24 -0.40
CA ARG A 3 17.38 -4.72 -0.39
C ARG A 3 16.13 -5.41 -0.93
N GLY A 4 15.55 -4.87 -2.01
CA GLY A 4 14.34 -5.37 -2.65
C GLY A 4 13.02 -4.85 -2.07
N LEU A 5 13.04 -4.18 -0.92
CA LEU A 5 11.86 -3.61 -0.30
C LEU A 5 11.58 -2.20 -0.83
N PRO A 6 10.32 -1.85 -1.13
CA PRO A 6 9.94 -0.49 -1.50
C PRO A 6 10.23 0.49 -0.39
N CYS A 7 10.93 1.57 -0.70
CA CYS A 7 11.21 2.61 0.28
C CYS A 7 11.17 4.01 -0.34
N GLY A 8 11.03 5.00 0.52
CA GLY A 8 11.15 6.40 0.13
C GLY A 8 12.59 6.80 -0.15
N PRO A 9 12.81 7.91 -0.85
CA PRO A 9 14.16 8.33 -1.29
C PRO A 9 15.08 8.74 -0.14
N ASP A 10 14.55 9.16 1.01
CA ASP A 10 15.34 9.61 2.15
C ASP A 10 15.54 8.51 3.22
N PHE A 11 15.05 7.30 2.95
CA PHE A 11 15.11 6.18 3.89
C PHE A 11 16.54 5.88 4.41
N GLU A 12 17.51 5.81 3.52
CA GLU A 12 18.87 5.43 3.90
C GLU A 12 19.57 6.52 4.74
N LEU A 13 19.31 7.79 4.44
CA LEU A 13 19.95 8.93 5.09
C LEU A 13 19.28 9.34 6.40
N SER A 14 18.02 8.95 6.63
CA SER A 14 17.27 9.34 7.81
C SER A 14 17.63 8.48 9.02
N GLU A 15 17.75 9.10 10.17
CA GLU A 15 17.93 8.41 11.46
C GLU A 15 16.62 7.84 11.99
N GLU A 16 15.49 8.41 11.60
CA GLU A 16 14.14 7.97 11.93
C GLU A 16 13.40 7.53 10.66
N VAL A 17 12.76 6.37 10.72
CA VAL A 17 12.05 5.78 9.58
C VAL A 17 10.67 5.28 9.96
N ILE A 18 9.76 5.31 8.98
CA ILE A 18 8.39 4.83 9.12
C ILE A 18 8.25 3.54 8.32
N MET A 19 7.87 2.47 9.01
CA MET A 19 7.59 1.16 8.41
C MET A 19 6.09 1.04 8.17
N VAL A 20 5.71 0.59 6.99
CA VAL A 20 4.32 0.36 6.55
C VAL A 20 4.15 -1.03 5.95
N GLU A 21 2.93 -1.48 5.73
CA GLU A 21 2.66 -2.83 5.24
C GLU A 21 3.09 -3.02 3.80
N GLY A 22 2.70 -2.11 2.91
CA GLY A 22 2.84 -2.29 1.48
C GLY A 22 3.35 -1.07 0.72
N ARG A 23 3.60 -1.31 -0.56
CA ARG A 23 4.06 -0.29 -1.51
C ARG A 23 3.06 0.86 -1.67
N ALA A 24 1.77 0.58 -1.65
CA ALA A 24 0.72 1.59 -1.79
C ALA A 24 0.76 2.60 -0.66
N ASP A 25 1.03 2.13 0.58
CA ASP A 25 1.22 3.00 1.75
C ASP A 25 2.42 3.92 1.58
N VAL A 26 3.56 3.39 1.12
CA VAL A 26 4.75 4.20 0.81
C VAL A 26 4.42 5.30 -0.18
N ILE A 27 3.70 4.95 -1.26
CA ILE A 27 3.29 5.92 -2.29
C ILE A 27 2.38 6.99 -1.70
N ASN A 28 1.42 6.62 -0.86
CA ASN A 28 0.52 7.60 -0.24
C ASN A 28 1.27 8.55 0.68
N LEU A 29 2.17 8.03 1.52
CA LEU A 29 2.99 8.88 2.40
C LEU A 29 3.93 9.80 1.62
N LEU A 30 4.51 9.33 0.51
CA LEU A 30 5.33 10.15 -0.38
C LEU A 30 4.57 11.33 -0.99
N LYS A 31 3.28 11.17 -1.34
CA LYS A 31 2.43 12.27 -1.83
C LYS A 31 2.34 13.42 -0.82
N PHE A 32 2.48 13.12 0.46
CA PHE A 32 2.42 14.10 1.55
C PHE A 32 3.79 14.61 2.01
N GLY A 33 4.85 14.21 1.30
CA GLY A 33 6.21 14.64 1.59
C GLY A 33 6.92 13.82 2.67
N ILE A 34 6.35 12.68 3.10
CA ILE A 34 6.97 11.76 4.04
C ILE A 34 7.85 10.80 3.23
N ARG A 35 9.16 11.01 3.27
CA ARG A 35 10.13 10.40 2.35
C ARG A 35 11.00 9.31 2.99
N ASN A 36 10.96 9.18 4.30
CA ASN A 36 11.75 8.22 5.11
C ASN A 36 10.93 6.97 5.46
N THR A 37 10.31 6.36 4.45
CA THR A 37 9.40 5.22 4.59
C THR A 37 9.98 3.95 4.02
N ILE A 38 9.58 2.79 4.55
CA ILE A 38 9.87 1.47 3.99
C ILE A 38 8.69 0.54 4.15
N ALA A 39 8.40 -0.27 3.13
CA ALA A 39 7.37 -1.30 3.18
C ALA A 39 7.93 -2.64 3.67
N LEU A 40 7.14 -3.34 4.48
CA LEU A 40 7.48 -4.69 4.95
C LEU A 40 7.34 -5.73 3.84
N GLU A 41 6.36 -5.60 2.98
CA GLU A 41 5.95 -6.48 1.88
C GLU A 41 5.95 -7.98 2.24
N GLY A 42 4.78 -8.52 2.46
CA GLY A 42 4.57 -9.95 2.65
C GLY A 42 4.04 -10.33 4.04
N THR A 43 3.90 -11.62 4.23
CA THR A 43 3.33 -12.22 5.45
C THR A 43 4.36 -12.49 6.54
N SER A 44 5.63 -12.33 6.25
CA SER A 44 6.74 -12.53 7.19
C SER A 44 7.66 -11.32 7.22
N ILE A 45 8.19 -11.00 8.40
CA ILE A 45 9.10 -9.88 8.58
C ILE A 45 10.47 -10.24 7.96
N PRO A 46 10.92 -9.52 6.92
CA PRO A 46 12.20 -9.80 6.29
C PRO A 46 13.39 -9.35 7.17
N GLN A 47 14.49 -10.07 7.08
CA GLN A 47 15.70 -9.79 7.87
C GLN A 47 16.21 -8.33 7.73
N PRO A 48 16.17 -7.69 6.54
CA PRO A 48 16.55 -6.29 6.42
C PRO A 48 15.77 -5.34 7.32
N ILE A 49 14.50 -5.62 7.60
CA ILE A 49 13.69 -4.82 8.53
C ILE A 49 14.18 -4.98 9.96
N VAL A 50 14.50 -6.21 10.37
CA VAL A 50 15.07 -6.47 11.71
C VAL A 50 16.37 -5.69 11.89
N ASP A 51 17.21 -5.66 10.87
CA ASP A 51 18.48 -4.91 10.91
C ASP A 51 18.24 -3.39 11.04
N VAL A 52 17.27 -2.86 10.29
CA VAL A 52 16.88 -1.45 10.35
C VAL A 52 16.44 -1.03 11.75
N THR A 53 15.70 -1.89 12.46
CA THR A 53 15.23 -1.56 13.84
C THR A 53 16.38 -1.47 14.85
N LYS A 54 17.53 -2.04 14.56
CA LYS A 54 18.74 -1.94 15.42
C LYS A 54 19.54 -0.67 15.18
N GLU A 55 19.42 -0.11 13.98
CA GLU A 55 20.26 1.01 13.53
C GLU A 55 19.52 2.35 13.57
N LYS A 56 18.19 2.34 13.42
CA LYS A 56 17.37 3.54 13.27
C LYS A 56 16.23 3.57 14.29
N VAL A 57 15.80 4.77 14.63
CA VAL A 57 14.52 4.95 15.35
C VAL A 57 13.37 4.57 14.40
N THR A 58 12.51 3.67 14.82
CA THR A 58 11.50 3.09 13.96
C THR A 58 10.09 3.35 14.49
N THR A 59 9.22 3.76 13.58
CA THR A 59 7.79 3.91 13.81
C THR A 59 7.05 2.96 12.88
N LEU A 60 6.29 2.03 13.43
CA LEU A 60 5.40 1.14 12.67
C LEU A 60 4.06 1.83 12.46
N PHE A 61 3.66 2.05 11.21
CA PHE A 61 2.37 2.61 10.85
C PHE A 61 1.51 1.54 10.19
N ILE A 62 0.50 1.06 10.90
CA ILE A 62 -0.35 -0.06 10.50
C ILE A 62 -1.77 0.37 10.19
N ASP A 63 -2.47 -0.45 9.42
CA ASP A 63 -3.89 -0.32 9.14
C ASP A 63 -4.74 -0.44 10.41
N GLY A 64 -5.91 0.17 10.40
CA GLY A 64 -6.84 0.20 11.53
C GLY A 64 -7.68 -1.08 11.64
N ASP A 65 -7.11 -2.24 11.33
CA ASP A 65 -7.78 -3.53 11.29
C ASP A 65 -7.02 -4.64 12.04
N ARG A 66 -7.53 -5.86 11.96
CA ARG A 66 -6.90 -7.04 12.55
C ARG A 66 -5.58 -7.41 11.85
N GLY A 67 -5.50 -7.21 10.53
CA GLY A 67 -4.30 -7.50 9.74
C GLY A 67 -3.10 -6.70 10.24
N GLY A 68 -3.28 -5.38 10.39
CA GLY A 68 -2.26 -4.49 10.93
C GLY A 68 -1.80 -4.89 12.34
N GLN A 69 -2.72 -5.33 13.20
CA GLN A 69 -2.37 -5.80 14.55
C GLN A 69 -1.58 -7.11 14.52
N MET A 70 -1.87 -8.02 13.61
CA MET A 70 -1.12 -9.27 13.45
C MET A 70 0.32 -8.98 12.99
N ILE A 71 0.49 -8.07 12.06
CA ILE A 71 1.82 -7.61 11.60
C ILE A 71 2.60 -7.00 12.76
N ALA A 72 1.97 -6.15 13.57
CA ALA A 72 2.61 -5.58 14.75
C ALA A 72 3.07 -6.66 15.74
N ARG A 73 2.23 -7.66 16.02
CA ARG A 73 2.60 -8.79 16.91
C ARG A 73 3.79 -9.56 16.37
N GLU A 74 3.80 -9.85 15.08
CA GLU A 74 4.91 -10.57 14.46
C GLU A 74 6.21 -9.76 14.49
N LEU A 75 6.12 -8.46 14.16
CA LEU A 75 7.28 -7.58 14.17
C LEU A 75 7.88 -7.46 15.58
N PHE A 76 7.05 -7.33 16.61
CA PHE A 76 7.52 -7.26 18.00
C PHE A 76 8.23 -8.53 18.50
N GLN A 77 7.99 -9.68 17.88
CA GLN A 77 8.70 -10.92 18.23
C GLN A 77 10.10 -10.98 17.61
N LYS A 78 10.35 -10.24 16.55
CA LYS A 78 11.57 -10.34 15.74
C LYS A 78 12.44 -9.08 15.78
N ALA A 79 11.88 -7.93 16.14
CA ALA A 79 12.54 -6.64 16.00
C ALA A 79 12.18 -5.67 17.12
N ASP A 80 13.04 -4.67 17.33
CA ASP A 80 12.88 -3.62 18.32
C ASP A 80 12.29 -2.37 17.69
N VAL A 81 10.97 -2.28 17.70
CA VAL A 81 10.24 -1.10 17.21
C VAL A 81 10.06 -0.09 18.34
N ASP A 82 10.33 1.18 18.08
CA ASP A 82 10.25 2.24 19.09
C ASP A 82 8.84 2.76 19.27
N PHE A 83 8.12 3.02 18.17
CA PHE A 83 6.78 3.63 18.19
C PHE A 83 5.81 2.89 17.27
N VAL A 84 4.53 3.01 17.58
CA VAL A 84 3.43 2.49 16.75
C VAL A 84 2.41 3.58 16.49
N VAL A 85 1.92 3.61 15.28
CA VAL A 85 0.81 4.45 14.81
C VAL A 85 -0.21 3.54 14.15
N THR A 86 -1.47 3.74 14.48
CA THR A 86 -2.57 2.99 13.87
C THR A 86 -3.45 3.94 13.05
N ALA A 87 -3.78 3.56 11.84
CA ALA A 87 -4.80 4.25 11.06
C ALA A 87 -6.16 4.21 11.81
N PRO A 88 -7.08 5.14 11.54
CA PRO A 88 -8.43 5.07 12.09
C PRO A 88 -9.08 3.72 11.82
N GLU A 89 -9.96 3.28 12.73
CA GLU A 89 -10.61 1.98 12.64
C GLU A 89 -11.25 1.74 11.28
N GLY A 90 -10.95 0.60 10.67
CA GLY A 90 -11.45 0.20 9.36
C GLY A 90 -10.82 0.91 8.17
N LYS A 91 -9.81 1.75 8.38
CA LYS A 91 -9.07 2.42 7.29
C LYS A 91 -7.70 1.83 7.07
N GLU A 92 -7.29 1.81 5.81
CA GLU A 92 -5.94 1.45 5.37
C GLU A 92 -5.06 2.70 5.28
N VAL A 93 -3.75 2.56 5.49
CA VAL A 93 -2.80 3.70 5.43
C VAL A 93 -2.81 4.33 4.04
N GLU A 94 -2.98 3.55 2.98
CA GLU A 94 -3.05 4.03 1.60
C GLU A 94 -4.28 4.92 1.31
N GLU A 95 -5.34 4.83 2.11
CA GLU A 95 -6.58 5.59 1.97
C GLU A 95 -6.57 6.92 2.74
N LEU A 96 -5.61 7.11 3.64
CA LEU A 96 -5.60 8.28 4.53
C LEU A 96 -5.32 9.57 3.77
N THR A 97 -6.04 10.61 4.15
CA THR A 97 -5.75 11.97 3.74
C THR A 97 -4.51 12.51 4.46
N ARG A 98 -3.91 13.57 3.90
CA ARG A 98 -2.77 14.24 4.53
C ARG A 98 -3.04 14.61 6.00
N LYS A 99 -4.21 15.15 6.29
CA LYS A 99 -4.61 15.55 7.65
C LYS A 99 -4.65 14.37 8.60
N GLU A 100 -5.21 13.25 8.16
CA GLU A 100 -5.30 12.01 8.95
C GLU A 100 -3.92 11.42 9.23
N VAL A 101 -3.05 11.38 8.21
CA VAL A 101 -1.67 10.88 8.37
C VAL A 101 -0.91 11.70 9.40
N PHE A 102 -0.89 13.03 9.28
CA PHE A 102 -0.15 13.87 10.22
C PHE A 102 -0.75 13.88 11.62
N LYS A 103 -2.08 13.74 11.74
CA LYS A 103 -2.73 13.56 13.04
C LYS A 103 -2.28 12.25 13.69
N ALA A 104 -2.36 11.15 12.95
CA ALA A 104 -1.96 9.82 13.44
C ALA A 104 -0.48 9.80 13.87
N LEU A 105 0.43 10.36 13.08
CA LEU A 105 1.86 10.44 13.42
C LEU A 105 2.14 11.26 14.68
N ARG A 106 1.37 12.31 14.95
CA ARG A 106 1.48 13.09 16.19
C ARG A 106 0.99 12.32 17.42
N GLU A 107 0.05 11.40 17.21
CA GLU A 107 -0.54 10.56 18.27
C GLU A 107 0.20 9.22 18.42
N ARG A 108 1.41 9.10 17.85
CA ARG A 108 2.22 7.89 17.98
C ARG A 108 2.43 7.51 19.44
N MET A 109 2.36 6.23 19.73
CA MET A 109 2.60 5.72 21.06
C MET A 109 3.85 4.86 21.13
N PRO A 110 4.54 4.80 22.28
CA PRO A 110 5.64 3.86 22.51
C PRO A 110 5.18 2.42 22.26
N SER A 111 6.05 1.59 21.69
CA SER A 111 5.71 0.20 21.41
C SER A 111 5.36 -0.61 22.65
N ALA A 112 5.93 -0.29 23.81
CA ALA A 112 5.59 -0.92 25.09
C ALA A 112 4.12 -0.70 25.47
N ASP A 113 3.61 0.51 25.29
CA ASP A 113 2.20 0.85 25.56
C ASP A 113 1.25 0.16 24.59
N PHE A 114 1.66 0.08 23.32
CA PHE A 114 0.88 -0.64 22.31
C PHE A 114 0.83 -2.15 22.58
N LYS A 115 1.95 -2.76 22.98
CA LYS A 115 2.00 -4.17 23.42
C LYS A 115 1.05 -4.43 24.58
N ALA A 116 1.03 -3.55 25.58
CA ALA A 116 0.13 -3.66 26.73
C ALA A 116 -1.35 -3.53 26.28
N LYS A 117 -1.64 -2.65 25.33
CA LYS A 117 -2.99 -2.50 24.75
C LYS A 117 -3.41 -3.77 23.99
N LEU A 118 -2.53 -4.34 23.18
CA LEU A 118 -2.79 -5.59 22.46
C LEU A 118 -3.05 -6.78 23.38
N ALA A 119 -2.35 -6.86 24.52
CA ALA A 119 -2.51 -7.93 25.49
C ALA A 119 -3.88 -7.90 26.21
N LYS A 120 -4.52 -6.73 26.26
CA LYS A 120 -5.86 -6.56 26.89
C LYS A 120 -7.01 -6.88 25.94
N LEU A 121 -6.76 -7.03 24.64
CA LEU A 121 -7.78 -7.38 23.68
C LEU A 121 -8.10 -8.87 23.78
N PRO A 122 -9.37 -9.26 23.96
CA PRO A 122 -9.75 -10.67 24.02
C PRO A 122 -9.40 -11.38 22.71
N PRO A 123 -8.96 -12.65 22.75
CA PRO A 123 -8.77 -13.44 21.54
C PRO A 123 -10.10 -13.50 20.77
N GLY A 124 -10.13 -12.95 19.57
CA GLY A 124 -11.33 -12.93 18.72
C GLY A 124 -12.17 -11.66 18.78
N ALA A 125 -11.71 -10.58 19.41
CA ALA A 125 -12.43 -9.29 19.49
C ALA A 125 -12.77 -8.64 18.14
N PHE A 126 -12.15 -9.11 17.06
CA PHE A 126 -12.44 -8.66 15.70
C PHE A 126 -13.26 -9.74 14.98
N LYS A 127 -14.50 -9.44 14.68
CA LYS A 127 -15.30 -10.25 13.73
C LYS A 127 -14.54 -10.23 12.41
N GLU A 128 -14.23 -11.40 11.88
CA GLU A 128 -13.78 -11.54 10.51
C GLU A 128 -14.90 -11.02 9.63
N GLU A 129 -14.73 -9.82 9.06
CA GLU A 129 -15.49 -9.51 7.86
C GLU A 129 -15.04 -10.52 6.80
N PRO A 130 -15.98 -11.25 6.18
CA PRO A 130 -15.61 -12.19 5.14
C PRO A 130 -14.85 -11.39 4.08
N LYS A 131 -13.59 -11.78 3.81
CA LYS A 131 -12.85 -11.32 2.65
C LYS A 131 -13.85 -11.36 1.50
N ARG A 132 -14.16 -10.20 0.92
CA ARG A 132 -14.87 -10.15 -0.35
C ARG A 132 -13.97 -10.88 -1.33
N GLU A 133 -14.21 -12.19 -1.47
CA GLU A 133 -13.72 -12.92 -2.61
C GLU A 133 -14.19 -12.13 -3.81
N ASN A 134 -13.26 -11.51 -4.51
CA ASN A 134 -13.46 -11.02 -5.85
C ASN A 134 -13.83 -12.26 -6.68
N ARG A 135 -15.09 -12.67 -6.58
CA ARG A 135 -15.69 -13.55 -7.57
C ARG A 135 -15.60 -12.79 -8.87
N PHE A 136 -14.54 -13.05 -9.57
CA PHE A 136 -14.48 -12.83 -11.00
C PHE A 136 -15.57 -13.74 -11.58
N GLU A 137 -16.82 -13.28 -11.59
CA GLU A 137 -17.82 -13.89 -12.43
C GLU A 137 -17.39 -13.59 -13.86
N PRO A 138 -17.06 -14.63 -14.65
CA PRO A 138 -16.84 -14.41 -16.06
C PRO A 138 -18.15 -13.86 -16.61
N ARG A 139 -18.13 -12.62 -17.07
CA ARG A 139 -19.24 -12.03 -17.80
C ARG A 139 -19.55 -12.98 -18.94
N GLN A 140 -20.67 -13.70 -18.84
CA GLN A 140 -21.24 -14.39 -19.97
C GLN A 140 -21.50 -13.36 -21.04
N ASP A 141 -20.72 -13.42 -22.08
CA ASP A 141 -20.97 -12.72 -23.33
C ASP A 141 -22.40 -13.08 -23.78
N ARG A 142 -23.34 -12.23 -23.45
CA ARG A 142 -24.62 -12.20 -24.15
C ARG A 142 -24.30 -11.73 -25.55
N ARG A 143 -24.08 -12.68 -26.46
CA ARG A 143 -24.13 -12.47 -27.89
C ARG A 143 -25.46 -11.77 -28.19
N PHE A 144 -25.38 -10.46 -28.36
CA PHE A 144 -26.39 -9.74 -29.10
C PHE A 144 -26.14 -10.02 -30.57
N GLU A 145 -26.85 -11.01 -31.08
CA GLU A 145 -27.12 -11.10 -32.53
C GLU A 145 -27.95 -9.87 -32.89
N ARG A 146 -27.31 -8.80 -33.30
CA ARG A 146 -27.91 -7.76 -34.12
C ARG A 146 -27.33 -7.89 -35.50
N GLN A 147 -28.11 -8.53 -36.37
CA GLN A 147 -28.01 -8.35 -37.81
C GLN A 147 -28.11 -6.86 -38.11
N GLY A 148 -26.99 -6.23 -38.35
CA GLY A 148 -26.88 -4.85 -38.83
C GLY A 148 -25.82 -4.79 -39.92
N ARG A 149 -26.32 -4.71 -41.15
CA ARG A 149 -25.50 -4.47 -42.37
C ARG A 149 -24.59 -3.27 -42.13
N PHE A 150 -23.31 -3.49 -41.88
CA PHE A 150 -22.30 -2.46 -42.06
C PHE A 150 -21.82 -2.49 -43.50
N ARG A 151 -22.33 -1.56 -44.30
CA ARG A 151 -21.71 -1.18 -45.56
C ARG A 151 -20.33 -0.63 -45.24
N GLY A 152 -19.30 -1.29 -45.75
CA GLY A 152 -17.92 -0.87 -45.63
C GLY A 152 -17.71 0.53 -46.17
N ALA A 153 -17.42 1.47 -45.27
CA ALA A 153 -16.88 2.76 -45.67
C ALA A 153 -15.45 2.56 -46.16
N LYS A 154 -15.22 2.75 -47.46
CA LYS A 154 -13.87 2.79 -48.03
C LYS A 154 -13.15 4.01 -47.49
N ILE A 155 -12.14 3.79 -46.65
CA ILE A 155 -11.23 4.84 -46.20
C ILE A 155 -10.58 5.47 -47.45
N SER A 156 -10.70 6.76 -47.61
CA SER A 156 -10.21 7.48 -48.77
C SER A 156 -8.68 7.48 -48.82
N LYS A 157 -8.12 7.54 -50.03
CA LYS A 157 -6.66 7.59 -50.24
C LYS A 157 -5.98 8.72 -49.47
N LYS A 158 -6.70 9.81 -49.23
CA LYS A 158 -6.22 10.99 -48.50
C LYS A 158 -6.02 10.74 -46.98
N GLU A 159 -6.87 9.91 -46.38
CA GLU A 159 -6.74 9.57 -44.96
C GLU A 159 -5.57 8.61 -44.67
N LYS A 160 -5.21 7.77 -45.63
CA LYS A 160 -4.05 6.88 -45.54
C LYS A 160 -2.72 7.64 -45.63
N GLU A 161 -2.64 8.71 -46.43
CA GLU A 161 -1.45 9.54 -46.55
C GLU A 161 -1.22 10.38 -45.28
N THR A 162 -2.27 10.90 -44.66
CA THR A 162 -2.16 11.68 -43.43
C THR A 162 -1.65 10.81 -42.28
N PHE A 163 -2.13 9.57 -42.18
CA PHE A 163 -1.70 8.64 -41.13
C PHE A 163 -0.23 8.21 -41.29
N LYS A 164 0.24 8.06 -42.53
CA LYS A 164 1.63 7.70 -42.84
C LYS A 164 2.60 8.84 -42.49
N ARG A 165 2.18 10.08 -42.75
CA ARG A 165 2.98 11.29 -42.51
C ARG A 165 3.17 11.56 -40.99
N THR A 166 2.14 11.26 -40.18
CA THR A 166 2.21 11.42 -38.71
C THR A 166 3.12 10.37 -38.08
N LEU A 167 3.24 9.18 -38.67
CA LEU A 167 4.14 8.13 -38.17
C LEU A 167 5.61 8.41 -38.52
N ASP A 168 5.89 9.06 -39.66
CA ASP A 168 7.27 9.38 -40.06
C ASP A 168 7.84 10.62 -39.35
N GLU A 169 7.00 11.44 -38.73
CA GLU A 169 7.41 12.60 -37.89
C GLU A 169 7.69 12.23 -36.42
N LEU A 170 7.45 10.97 -36.01
CA LEU A 170 7.62 10.48 -34.61
C LEU A 170 8.85 9.57 -34.44
N VAL A 171 9.74 9.50 -35.45
CA VAL A 171 10.99 8.72 -35.36
C VAL A 171 12.18 9.66 -35.25
#